data_c6f9e4af46591f28fb7e0da97a98220c
#
_entry.id   c6f9e4af46591f28fb7e0da97a98220c
#
_cell.length_a   1.000
_cell.length_b   1.000
_cell.length_c   1.000
_cell.angle_alpha   90.00
_cell.angle_beta   90.00
_cell.angle_gamma   90.00
#
_symmetry.space_group_name_H-M   'P 1'
#
loop_
_entity.id
_entity.type
_entity.pdbx_description
1 polymer ?
#
loop_
_entity_poly.entity_id
_entity_poly.type
_entity_poly.pdbx_seq_one_letter_code
_entity_poly.pdbx_strand_id
1 'polypeptide(L)'
;NVPGEHIDLPALTEKDRRNIELAIELDIDFIAHSFVRNAADVKAVQDILDAHNSDIKIISKIENQEGVDNIDEIIDACYGIMVARGDLGIEVPQERIPGIQRILIKKCILAKKPVIVATQMLHTMINNPR
;
A
#
# COMPACT_ATOMS: atom_id res chain seq x y z
N ASN A 1 10.96 13.37 -4.67
CA ASN A 1 11.33 12.09 -4.14
C ASN A 1 12.66 11.63 -4.73
N VAL A 2 13.61 11.31 -3.90
CA VAL A 2 14.96 10.96 -4.33
C VAL A 2 15.13 9.44 -4.20
N PRO A 3 15.28 8.73 -5.32
CA PRO A 3 15.44 7.28 -5.26
C PRO A 3 16.64 6.87 -4.44
N GLY A 4 16.47 5.85 -3.64
CA GLY A 4 17.55 5.30 -2.83
C GLY A 4 17.84 6.04 -1.55
N GLU A 5 17.22 7.18 -1.31
CA GLU A 5 17.38 7.91 -0.06
C GLU A 5 16.20 7.65 0.87
N HIS A 6 16.52 7.49 2.14
CA HIS A 6 15.48 7.39 3.15
C HIS A 6 15.06 8.79 3.58
N ILE A 7 13.82 9.13 3.33
CA ILE A 7 13.25 10.40 3.76
C ILE A 7 12.35 10.12 4.95
N ASP A 8 12.67 10.74 6.08
CA ASP A 8 11.94 10.52 7.30
C ASP A 8 10.68 11.39 7.35
N LEU A 9 9.66 10.96 6.62
CA LEU A 9 8.39 11.65 6.55
C LEU A 9 7.35 10.96 7.41
N PRO A 10 6.40 11.71 7.98
CA PRO A 10 5.29 11.08 8.70
C PRO A 10 4.54 10.12 7.77
N ALA A 11 4.12 8.98 8.32
CA ALA A 11 3.34 8.00 7.55
C ALA A 11 1.99 8.57 7.12
N LEU A 12 1.44 9.49 7.90
CA LEU A 12 0.13 10.09 7.61
C LEU A 12 0.18 11.59 7.80
N THR A 13 -0.44 12.30 6.85
CA THR A 13 -0.66 13.73 6.96
C THR A 13 -2.03 13.99 7.59
N GLU A 14 -2.29 15.23 7.93
CA GLU A 14 -3.60 15.66 8.41
C GLU A 14 -4.69 15.33 7.39
N LYS A 15 -4.39 15.53 6.10
CA LYS A 15 -5.32 15.21 5.03
C LYS A 15 -5.61 13.72 4.98
N ASP A 16 -4.58 12.89 5.15
CA ASP A 16 -4.76 11.44 5.15
C ASP A 16 -5.66 11.00 6.29
N ARG A 17 -5.47 11.57 7.47
CA ARG A 17 -6.32 11.25 8.62
C ARG A 17 -7.78 11.59 8.36
N ARG A 18 -8.04 12.76 7.77
CA ARG A 18 -9.41 13.16 7.44
C ARG A 18 -10.02 12.23 6.40
N ASN A 19 -9.23 11.79 5.43
CA ASN A 19 -9.72 10.85 4.42
C ASN A 19 -10.07 9.51 5.03
N ILE A 20 -9.28 9.03 5.99
CA ILE A 20 -9.58 7.79 6.68
C ILE A 20 -10.87 7.93 7.49
N GLU A 21 -11.03 9.03 8.20
CA GLU A 21 -12.24 9.28 8.97
C GLU A 21 -13.47 9.36 8.08
N LEU A 22 -13.33 9.97 6.91
CA LEU A 22 -14.43 10.03 5.94
C LEU A 22 -14.78 8.64 5.43
N ALA A 23 -13.77 7.81 5.17
CA ALA A 23 -14.00 6.42 4.74
C ALA A 23 -14.78 5.65 5.80
N ILE A 24 -14.47 5.88 7.07
CA ILE A 24 -15.19 5.24 8.18
C ILE A 24 -16.65 5.69 8.19
N GLU A 25 -16.90 7.00 8.04
CA GLU A 25 -18.26 7.53 8.00
C GLU A 25 -19.06 6.96 6.85
N LEU A 26 -18.43 6.76 5.70
CA LEU A 26 -19.09 6.22 4.51
C LEU A 26 -19.21 4.70 4.51
N ASP A 27 -18.69 4.05 5.54
CA ASP A 27 -18.75 2.59 5.70
C ASP A 27 -18.15 1.85 4.50
N ILE A 28 -16.98 2.31 4.08
CA ILE A 28 -16.24 1.71 2.98
C ILE A 28 -15.59 0.41 3.46
N ASP A 29 -15.47 -0.58 2.58
CA ASP A 29 -14.94 -1.89 2.94
C ASP A 29 -13.41 -1.95 2.95
N PHE A 30 -12.76 -1.21 2.05
CA PHE A 30 -11.31 -1.27 1.87
C PHE A 30 -10.70 0.12 1.73
N ILE A 31 -9.47 0.27 2.23
CA ILE A 31 -8.64 1.43 1.98
C ILE A 31 -7.39 0.97 1.23
N ALA A 32 -7.09 1.63 0.10
CA ALA A 32 -5.82 1.42 -0.60
C ALA A 32 -4.81 2.42 -0.06
N HIS A 33 -3.85 1.92 0.70
CA HIS A 33 -2.85 2.76 1.37
C HIS A 33 -1.63 2.92 0.47
N SER A 34 -1.42 4.15 -0.03
CA SER A 34 -0.32 4.46 -0.96
C SER A 34 1.03 4.56 -0.25
N PHE A 35 2.09 4.24 -0.99
CA PHE A 35 3.48 4.42 -0.56
C PHE A 35 3.82 3.73 0.75
N VAL A 36 3.32 2.53 0.94
CA VAL A 36 3.65 1.75 2.13
C VAL A 36 5.11 1.30 2.03
N ARG A 37 5.91 1.63 3.04
CA ARG A 37 7.33 1.32 3.08
C ARG A 37 7.65 0.20 4.07
N ASN A 38 6.85 0.08 5.13
CA ASN A 38 7.10 -0.87 6.20
C ASN A 38 5.81 -1.12 7.00
N ALA A 39 5.90 -2.01 7.99
CA ALA A 39 4.73 -2.34 8.82
C ALA A 39 4.25 -1.14 9.65
N ALA A 40 5.15 -0.25 10.05
CA ALA A 40 4.76 0.92 10.84
C ALA A 40 3.84 1.84 10.06
N ASP A 41 4.03 1.95 8.74
CA ASP A 41 3.14 2.75 7.89
C ASP A 41 1.72 2.16 7.92
N VAL A 42 1.60 0.84 7.82
CA VAL A 42 0.30 0.17 7.88
C VAL A 42 -0.33 0.35 9.26
N LYS A 43 0.49 0.18 10.31
CA LYS A 43 -0.02 0.29 11.68
C LYS A 43 -0.58 1.68 11.97
N ALA A 44 0.00 2.73 11.41
CA ALA A 44 -0.49 4.09 11.61
C ALA A 44 -1.95 4.23 11.13
N VAL A 45 -2.29 3.61 10.01
CA VAL A 45 -3.67 3.60 9.51
C VAL A 45 -4.53 2.67 10.36
N GLN A 46 -4.02 1.49 10.69
CA GLN A 46 -4.78 0.51 11.46
C GLN A 46 -5.15 1.07 12.84
N ASP A 47 -4.25 1.83 13.47
CA ASP A 47 -4.53 2.42 14.78
C ASP A 47 -5.72 3.38 14.72
N ILE A 48 -5.86 4.14 13.64
CA ILE A 48 -7.00 5.03 13.47
C ILE A 48 -8.28 4.22 13.29
N LEU A 49 -8.22 3.17 12.48
CA LEU A 49 -9.37 2.30 12.28
C LEU A 49 -9.81 1.63 13.58
N ASP A 50 -8.84 1.15 14.36
CA ASP A 50 -9.11 0.50 15.63
C ASP A 50 -9.75 1.48 16.64
N ALA A 51 -9.27 2.72 16.65
CA ALA A 51 -9.80 3.75 17.55
C ALA A 51 -11.27 4.05 17.26
N HIS A 52 -11.71 3.83 16.04
CA HIS A 52 -13.11 4.04 15.62
C HIS A 52 -13.89 2.73 15.54
N ASN A 53 -13.33 1.63 15.98
CA ASN A 53 -13.94 0.30 15.90
C ASN A 53 -14.38 -0.04 14.48
N SER A 54 -13.54 0.31 13.49
CA SER A 54 -13.88 0.11 12.09
C SER A 54 -13.41 -1.26 11.60
N ASP A 55 -14.20 -1.87 10.72
CA ASP A 55 -13.88 -3.14 10.08
C ASP A 55 -13.20 -2.96 8.73
N ILE A 56 -12.87 -1.74 8.37
CA ILE A 56 -12.22 -1.46 7.08
C ILE A 56 -10.90 -2.21 6.98
N LYS A 57 -10.67 -2.81 5.82
CA LYS A 57 -9.46 -3.59 5.55
C LYS A 57 -8.47 -2.77 4.73
N ILE A 58 -7.19 -2.92 5.04
CA ILE A 58 -6.13 -2.17 4.39
C ILE A 58 -5.51 -2.99 3.29
N ILE A 59 -5.48 -2.42 2.07
CA ILE A 59 -4.70 -2.96 0.96
C ILE A 59 -3.47 -2.07 0.81
N SER A 60 -2.29 -2.64 1.02
CA SER A 60 -1.04 -1.88 0.96
C SER A 60 -0.52 -1.84 -0.48
N LYS A 61 -0.33 -0.64 -1.01
CA LYS A 61 0.22 -0.47 -2.35
C LYS A 61 1.74 -0.49 -2.28
N ILE A 62 2.34 -1.41 -2.98
CA ILE A 62 3.80 -1.56 -3.05
C ILE A 62 4.26 -0.81 -4.29
N GLU A 63 4.88 0.33 -4.06
CA GLU A 63 5.20 1.30 -5.11
C GLU A 63 6.68 1.66 -5.18
N ASN A 64 7.49 1.17 -4.24
CA ASN A 64 8.89 1.53 -4.17
C ASN A 64 9.73 0.35 -3.68
N GLN A 65 11.05 0.49 -3.80
CA GLN A 65 11.99 -0.57 -3.42
C GLN A 65 11.92 -0.88 -1.92
N GLU A 66 11.76 0.14 -1.10
CA GLU A 66 11.69 -0.07 0.35
C GLU A 66 10.51 -0.97 0.72
N GLY A 67 9.34 -0.75 0.07
CA GLY A 67 8.18 -1.62 0.29
C GLY A 67 8.44 -3.05 -0.14
N VAL A 68 9.16 -3.24 -1.24
CA VAL A 68 9.54 -4.57 -1.70
C VAL A 68 10.46 -5.25 -0.68
N ASP A 69 11.45 -4.51 -0.18
CA ASP A 69 12.41 -5.06 0.78
C ASP A 69 11.74 -5.46 2.09
N ASN A 70 10.72 -4.74 2.51
CA ASN A 70 10.01 -4.97 3.77
C ASN A 70 8.70 -5.74 3.59
N ILE A 71 8.56 -6.44 2.46
CA ILE A 71 7.27 -7.04 2.10
C ILE A 71 6.73 -8.03 3.14
N ASP A 72 7.59 -8.81 3.77
CA ASP A 72 7.11 -9.81 4.72
C ASP A 72 6.39 -9.17 5.90
N GLU A 73 6.96 -8.13 6.48
CA GLU A 73 6.31 -7.44 7.60
C GLU A 73 5.07 -6.67 7.16
N ILE A 74 5.07 -6.15 5.93
CA ILE A 74 3.91 -5.45 5.39
C ILE A 74 2.74 -6.42 5.20
N ILE A 75 3.01 -7.59 4.63
CA ILE A 75 1.97 -8.60 4.41
C ILE A 75 1.33 -9.00 5.74
N ASP A 76 2.14 -9.18 6.78
CA ASP A 76 1.63 -9.56 8.08
C ASP A 76 0.75 -8.48 8.71
N ALA A 77 0.96 -7.22 8.35
CA ALA A 77 0.29 -6.09 8.99
C ALA A 77 -1.00 -5.66 8.29
N CYS A 78 -1.26 -6.10 7.05
CA CYS A 78 -2.40 -5.62 6.27
C CYS A 78 -3.27 -6.79 5.79
N TYR A 79 -4.41 -6.44 5.17
CA TYR A 79 -5.32 -7.44 4.64
C TYR A 79 -4.83 -8.01 3.31
N GLY A 80 -4.24 -7.17 2.48
CA GLY A 80 -3.77 -7.59 1.15
C GLY A 80 -2.79 -6.60 0.56
N ILE A 81 -2.27 -6.94 -0.60
CA ILE A 81 -1.21 -6.18 -1.28
C ILE A 81 -1.67 -5.82 -2.68
N MET A 82 -1.31 -4.62 -3.11
CA MET A 82 -1.45 -4.22 -4.51
C MET A 82 -0.06 -3.95 -5.07
N VAL A 83 0.31 -4.67 -6.12
CA VAL A 83 1.59 -4.47 -6.79
C VAL A 83 1.40 -3.37 -7.84
N ALA A 84 1.93 -2.19 -7.56
CA ALA A 84 1.76 -1.02 -8.44
C ALA A 84 2.93 -0.95 -9.43
N ARG A 85 2.81 -1.66 -10.55
CA ARG A 85 3.89 -1.81 -11.52
C ARG A 85 4.34 -0.48 -12.13
N GLY A 86 3.39 0.40 -12.44
CA GLY A 86 3.72 1.70 -13.02
C GLY A 86 4.60 2.53 -12.10
N ASP A 87 4.25 2.56 -10.82
CA ASP A 87 5.00 3.34 -9.83
C ASP A 87 6.34 2.70 -9.52
N LEU A 88 6.39 1.38 -9.42
CA LEU A 88 7.65 0.66 -9.23
C LEU A 88 8.63 0.95 -10.37
N GLY A 89 8.13 1.08 -11.59
CA GLY A 89 8.97 1.35 -12.75
C GLY A 89 9.69 2.69 -12.74
N ILE A 90 9.28 3.59 -11.85
CA ILE A 90 9.98 4.88 -11.69
C ILE A 90 11.32 4.67 -10.96
N GLU A 91 11.36 3.75 -10.03
CA GLU A 91 12.53 3.55 -9.16
C GLU A 91 13.30 2.28 -9.49
N VAL A 92 12.61 1.25 -9.96
CA VAL A 92 13.19 -0.07 -10.20
C VAL A 92 13.32 -0.31 -11.71
N PRO A 93 14.46 -0.87 -12.19
CA PRO A 93 14.59 -1.19 -13.61
C PRO A 93 13.45 -2.07 -14.12
N GLN A 94 12.97 -1.77 -15.31
CA GLN A 94 11.82 -2.45 -15.91
C GLN A 94 12.01 -3.96 -15.98
N GLU A 95 13.21 -4.43 -16.29
CA GLU A 95 13.49 -5.85 -16.42
C GLU A 95 13.40 -6.59 -15.10
N ARG A 96 13.43 -5.88 -13.96
CA ARG A 96 13.31 -6.51 -12.65
C ARG A 96 11.88 -6.63 -12.16
N ILE A 97 10.96 -5.86 -12.74
CA ILE A 97 9.58 -5.81 -12.27
C ILE A 97 8.86 -7.16 -12.34
N PRO A 98 8.96 -7.94 -13.43
CA PRO A 98 8.30 -9.25 -13.46
C PRO A 98 8.77 -10.19 -12.35
N GLY A 99 10.06 -10.18 -12.04
CA GLY A 99 10.59 -11.00 -10.95
C GLY A 99 10.08 -10.55 -9.58
N ILE A 100 10.06 -9.25 -9.35
CA ILE A 100 9.53 -8.69 -8.12
C ILE A 100 8.05 -9.05 -7.97
N GLN A 101 7.27 -8.86 -9.03
CA GLN A 101 5.85 -9.19 -9.01
C GLN A 101 5.63 -10.66 -8.64
N ARG A 102 6.40 -11.55 -9.23
CA ARG A 102 6.28 -12.99 -8.96
C ARG A 102 6.54 -13.30 -7.49
N ILE A 103 7.59 -12.69 -6.92
CA ILE A 103 7.94 -12.88 -5.52
C ILE A 103 6.81 -12.36 -4.61
N LEU A 104 6.29 -11.19 -4.90
CA LEU A 104 5.22 -10.60 -4.09
C LEU A 104 3.96 -11.46 -4.13
N ILE A 105 3.60 -11.93 -5.31
CA ILE A 105 2.43 -12.79 -5.46
C ILE A 105 2.63 -14.09 -4.66
N LYS A 106 3.79 -14.72 -4.79
CA LYS A 106 4.07 -15.96 -4.10
C LYS A 106 3.99 -15.79 -2.58
N LYS A 107 4.55 -14.71 -2.06
CA LYS A 107 4.52 -14.44 -0.62
C LYS A 107 3.09 -14.22 -0.12
N CYS A 108 2.26 -13.53 -0.91
CA CYS A 108 0.87 -13.32 -0.55
C CYS A 108 0.09 -14.63 -0.54
N ILE A 109 0.33 -15.48 -1.54
CA ILE A 109 -0.33 -16.79 -1.59
C ILE A 109 0.05 -17.64 -0.38
N LEU A 110 1.32 -17.66 -0.02
CA LEU A 110 1.79 -18.43 1.14
C LEU A 110 1.18 -17.88 2.44
N ALA A 111 0.97 -16.58 2.53
CA ALA A 111 0.37 -15.95 3.69
C ALA A 111 -1.16 -15.99 3.65
N LYS A 112 -1.74 -16.52 2.57
CA LYS A 112 -3.18 -16.57 2.35
C LYS A 112 -3.82 -15.18 2.36
N LYS A 113 -3.14 -14.22 1.72
CA LYS A 113 -3.60 -12.85 1.62
C LYS A 113 -3.89 -12.49 0.16
N PRO A 114 -4.92 -11.67 -0.10
CA PRO A 114 -5.21 -11.23 -1.47
C PRO A 114 -4.06 -10.43 -2.06
N VAL A 115 -3.86 -10.57 -3.36
CA VAL A 115 -2.88 -9.78 -4.10
C VAL A 115 -3.54 -9.28 -5.39
N ILE A 116 -3.35 -7.99 -5.68
CA ILE A 116 -3.87 -7.34 -6.86
C ILE A 116 -2.68 -6.79 -7.63
N VAL A 117 -2.65 -7.02 -8.95
CA VAL A 117 -1.60 -6.47 -9.81
C VAL A 117 -2.20 -5.34 -10.64
N ALA A 118 -1.66 -4.14 -10.45
CA ALA A 118 -2.06 -2.96 -11.19
C ALA A 118 -1.01 -2.66 -12.25
N THR A 119 -1.38 -2.75 -13.50
CA THR A 119 -0.46 -2.54 -14.63
C THR A 119 -0.31 -1.09 -15.02
N GLN A 120 -1.13 -0.21 -14.45
CA GLN A 120 -1.10 1.22 -14.70
C GLN A 120 -1.10 1.97 -13.38
N MET A 121 -0.79 3.25 -13.43
CA MET A 121 -0.91 4.11 -12.25
C MET A 121 -2.38 4.27 -11.89
N LEU A 122 -2.74 3.90 -10.67
CA LEU A 122 -4.13 3.94 -10.23
C LEU A 122 -4.55 5.29 -9.66
N HIS A 123 -3.60 6.13 -9.26
CA HIS A 123 -3.97 7.39 -8.62
C HIS A 123 -4.87 8.26 -9.51
N THR A 124 -4.68 8.18 -10.84
CA THR A 124 -5.53 8.91 -11.77
C THR A 124 -6.96 8.43 -11.70
N MET A 125 -7.16 7.13 -11.61
CA MET A 125 -8.49 6.54 -11.51
C MET A 125 -9.17 6.87 -10.19
N ILE A 126 -8.39 6.94 -9.13
CA ILE A 126 -8.91 7.27 -7.80
C ILE A 126 -9.29 8.74 -7.72
N ASN A 127 -8.44 9.61 -8.27
CA ASN A 127 -8.64 11.05 -8.17
C ASN A 127 -9.65 11.59 -9.18
N ASN A 128 -9.93 10.85 -10.24
CA ASN A 128 -10.87 11.27 -11.28
C ASN A 128 -11.92 10.18 -11.49
N PRO A 129 -12.87 10.09 -10.55
CA PRO A 129 -13.93 9.08 -10.71
C PRO A 129 -14.73 9.38 -11.98
N ARG A 130 -15.09 8.37 -12.67
CA ARG A 130 -15.80 8.47 -13.94
C ARG A 130 -17.26 8.17 -13.82
#